data_673196cdc25f2087da9f652c6158b202
#
_entry.id   673196cdc25f2087da9f652c6158b202
#
_cell.length_a   1.000
_cell.length_b   1.000
_cell.length_c   1.000
_cell.angle_alpha   90.00
_cell.angle_beta   90.00
_cell.angle_gamma   90.00
#
_symmetry.space_group_name_H-M   'P 1'
#
loop_
_entity.id
_entity.type
_entity.pdbx_description
1 polymer ?
#
loop_
_entity_poly.entity_id
_entity_poly.type
_entity_poly.pdbx_seq_one_letter_code
_entity_poly.pdbx_strand_id
1 'polypeptide(L)'
;VMNGLEFLQALKEKGITAPRIIASNYNEFEYVRQGMKFGAMDYLLKPIAEEELRECLRNIREELESEGKMNLTEQIFLTCGADITSGFTQKVMAYFSEHTELNLKDISEEFMLSRDYFGKLFKLQINYNFNQFVLKYKMEYARYLLSQTDSLIYEISDSLGYKTTDYFTKLFKEYTGETPAQYRKNIS
;
A
#
# COMPACT_ATOMS: atom_id res chain seq x y z
N VAL A 1 -9.67 -29.80 28.92
CA VAL A 1 -10.05 -28.39 28.66
C VAL A 1 -8.98 -27.82 27.76
N MET A 2 -9.37 -27.37 26.58
CA MET A 2 -8.46 -26.75 25.58
C MET A 2 -7.92 -25.42 26.13
N ASN A 3 -6.62 -25.20 26.05
CA ASN A 3 -6.02 -23.90 26.43
C ASN A 3 -6.05 -22.92 25.25
N GLY A 4 -5.73 -21.64 25.51
CA GLY A 4 -5.81 -20.58 24.47
C GLY A 4 -4.91 -20.81 23.26
N LEU A 5 -3.71 -21.38 23.42
CA LEU A 5 -2.81 -21.68 22.32
C LEU A 5 -3.30 -22.86 21.47
N GLU A 6 -3.83 -23.92 22.12
CA GLU A 6 -4.47 -25.05 21.42
C GLU A 6 -5.70 -24.59 20.62
N PHE A 7 -6.45 -23.63 21.16
CA PHE A 7 -7.59 -23.03 20.48
C PHE A 7 -7.14 -22.25 19.23
N LEU A 8 -6.10 -21.43 19.34
CA LEU A 8 -5.55 -20.69 18.21
C LEU A 8 -5.01 -21.61 17.12
N GLN A 9 -4.32 -22.68 17.51
CA GLN A 9 -3.85 -23.69 16.58
C GLN A 9 -5.02 -24.36 15.82
N ALA A 10 -6.07 -24.75 16.53
CA ALA A 10 -7.26 -25.34 15.93
C ALA A 10 -7.98 -24.38 14.96
N LEU A 11 -8.02 -23.09 15.26
CA LEU A 11 -8.56 -22.08 14.35
C LEU A 11 -7.73 -21.96 13.07
N LYS A 12 -6.39 -21.98 13.21
CA LYS A 12 -5.47 -21.92 12.07
C LYS A 12 -5.62 -23.16 11.17
N GLU A 13 -5.70 -24.35 11.75
CA GLU A 13 -5.89 -25.62 11.02
C GLU A 13 -7.23 -25.67 10.28
N LYS A 14 -8.26 -24.99 10.80
CA LYS A 14 -9.57 -24.83 10.15
C LYS A 14 -9.62 -23.72 9.10
N GLY A 15 -8.51 -23.02 8.85
CA GLY A 15 -8.45 -21.92 7.89
C GLY A 15 -9.28 -20.68 8.28
N ILE A 16 -9.60 -20.52 9.58
CA ILE A 16 -10.31 -19.35 10.07
C ILE A 16 -9.31 -18.18 10.13
N THR A 17 -9.59 -17.09 9.41
CA THR A 17 -8.72 -15.92 9.26
C THR A 17 -9.16 -14.72 10.10
N ALA A 18 -10.19 -14.86 10.93
CA ALA A 18 -10.65 -13.75 11.79
C ALA A 18 -9.51 -13.20 12.66
N PRO A 19 -9.40 -11.87 12.82
CA PRO A 19 -8.40 -11.23 13.68
C PRO A 19 -8.48 -11.74 15.12
N ARG A 20 -7.33 -11.93 15.74
CA ARG A 20 -7.25 -12.53 17.09
C ARG A 20 -6.27 -11.74 17.95
N ILE A 21 -6.71 -11.39 19.14
CA ILE A 21 -5.88 -10.79 20.19
C ILE A 21 -5.82 -11.77 21.35
N ILE A 22 -4.63 -11.97 21.91
CA ILE A 22 -4.44 -12.74 23.13
C ILE A 22 -4.40 -11.77 24.31
N ALA A 23 -5.25 -12.00 25.30
CA ALA A 23 -5.20 -11.32 26.58
C ALA A 23 -4.81 -12.29 27.70
N SER A 24 -3.67 -12.11 28.35
CA SER A 24 -3.10 -13.08 29.29
C SER A 24 -2.51 -12.43 30.53
N ASN A 25 -2.44 -13.18 31.61
CA ASN A 25 -1.67 -12.81 32.83
C ASN A 25 -0.18 -13.25 32.72
N TYR A 26 0.19 -14.01 31.69
CA TYR A 26 1.52 -14.56 31.55
C TYR A 26 2.35 -13.72 30.57
N ASN A 27 3.54 -13.35 30.99
CA ASN A 27 4.52 -12.58 30.20
C ASN A 27 5.70 -13.47 29.77
N GLU A 28 5.46 -14.76 29.58
CA GLU A 28 6.52 -15.66 29.14
C GLU A 28 6.73 -15.56 27.63
N PHE A 29 7.96 -15.27 27.23
CA PHE A 29 8.34 -15.10 25.82
C PHE A 29 7.84 -16.23 24.91
N GLU A 30 7.90 -17.48 25.38
CA GLU A 30 7.44 -18.63 24.61
C GLU A 30 5.93 -18.63 24.33
N TYR A 31 5.10 -18.16 25.28
CA TYR A 31 3.65 -18.02 25.07
C TYR A 31 3.33 -16.94 24.04
N VAL A 32 4.00 -15.80 24.11
CA VAL A 32 3.86 -14.71 23.14
C VAL A 32 4.24 -15.21 21.75
N ARG A 33 5.42 -15.83 21.63
CA ARG A 33 5.94 -16.35 20.36
C ARG A 33 5.04 -17.41 19.73
N GLN A 34 4.48 -18.32 20.53
CA GLN A 34 3.55 -19.34 20.04
C GLN A 34 2.22 -18.73 19.60
N GLY A 35 1.70 -17.75 20.35
CA GLY A 35 0.50 -17.01 19.98
C GLY A 35 0.62 -16.35 18.62
N MET A 36 1.71 -15.63 18.39
CA MET A 36 2.01 -14.99 17.10
C MET A 36 2.17 -16.03 15.98
N LYS A 37 2.84 -17.16 16.23
CA LYS A 37 2.98 -18.24 15.26
C LYS A 37 1.63 -18.87 14.85
N PHE A 38 0.66 -18.89 15.76
CA PHE A 38 -0.68 -19.38 15.48
C PHE A 38 -1.64 -18.30 14.91
N GLY A 39 -1.10 -17.11 14.59
CA GLY A 39 -1.84 -16.08 13.88
C GLY A 39 -2.59 -15.11 14.80
N ALA A 40 -2.13 -14.92 16.04
CA ALA A 40 -2.55 -13.78 16.81
C ALA A 40 -1.94 -12.50 16.21
N MET A 41 -2.73 -11.44 16.12
CA MET A 41 -2.29 -10.13 15.62
C MET A 41 -1.61 -9.33 16.73
N ASP A 42 -2.04 -9.54 17.98
CA ASP A 42 -1.42 -8.86 19.12
C ASP A 42 -1.56 -9.68 20.41
N TYR A 43 -0.77 -9.29 21.43
CA TYR A 43 -0.71 -9.94 22.73
C TYR A 43 -0.74 -8.88 23.83
N LEU A 44 -1.83 -8.82 24.59
CA LEU A 44 -2.04 -7.85 25.67
C LEU A 44 -1.85 -8.50 27.02
N LEU A 45 -1.02 -7.88 27.88
CA LEU A 45 -0.79 -8.33 29.25
C LEU A 45 -1.84 -7.76 30.19
N LYS A 46 -2.45 -8.59 31.02
CA LYS A 46 -3.39 -8.13 32.06
C LYS A 46 -2.65 -7.58 33.29
N PRO A 47 -3.10 -6.46 33.90
CA PRO A 47 -4.29 -5.67 33.54
C PRO A 47 -4.04 -4.83 32.28
N ILE A 48 -4.99 -4.88 31.33
CA ILE A 48 -4.87 -4.19 30.05
C ILE A 48 -5.17 -2.71 30.25
N ALA A 49 -4.24 -1.83 29.86
CA ALA A 49 -4.49 -0.40 29.83
C ALA A 49 -5.45 -0.02 28.70
N GLU A 50 -6.31 0.97 28.94
CA GLU A 50 -7.31 1.38 27.94
C GLU A 50 -6.65 1.89 26.65
N GLU A 51 -5.55 2.64 26.79
CA GLU A 51 -4.77 3.17 25.67
C GLU A 51 -4.17 2.05 24.82
N GLU A 52 -3.60 1.03 25.44
CA GLU A 52 -3.00 -0.14 24.78
C GLU A 52 -4.05 -0.93 23.98
N LEU A 53 -5.22 -1.14 24.58
CA LEU A 53 -6.33 -1.80 23.87
C LEU A 53 -6.84 -0.95 22.70
N ARG A 54 -6.96 0.37 22.87
CA ARG A 54 -7.38 1.27 21.78
C ARG A 54 -6.39 1.27 20.62
N GLU A 55 -5.10 1.27 20.92
CA GLU A 55 -4.06 1.21 19.91
C GLU A 55 -4.08 -0.13 19.14
N CYS A 56 -4.16 -1.24 19.86
CA CYS A 56 -4.29 -2.57 19.30
C CYS A 56 -5.52 -2.67 18.36
N LEU A 57 -6.70 -2.22 18.82
CA LEU A 57 -7.92 -2.25 18.02
C LEU A 57 -7.85 -1.32 16.79
N ARG A 58 -7.18 -0.17 16.91
CA ARG A 58 -6.95 0.73 15.77
C ARG A 58 -6.08 0.06 14.71
N ASN A 59 -4.96 -0.55 15.10
CA ASN A 59 -4.05 -1.24 14.21
C ASN A 59 -4.74 -2.40 13.48
N ILE A 60 -5.53 -3.20 14.20
CA ILE A 60 -6.32 -4.29 13.61
C ILE A 60 -7.37 -3.75 12.64
N ARG A 61 -8.03 -2.66 12.98
CA ARG A 61 -9.01 -2.04 12.09
C ARG A 61 -8.36 -1.54 10.81
N GLU A 62 -7.20 -0.87 10.92
CA GLU A 62 -6.43 -0.40 9.76
C GLU A 62 -5.97 -1.57 8.88
N GLU A 63 -5.53 -2.67 9.47
CA GLU A 63 -5.14 -3.89 8.77
C GLU A 63 -6.34 -4.53 8.06
N LEU A 64 -7.50 -4.67 8.73
CA LEU A 64 -8.73 -5.20 8.12
C LEU A 64 -9.27 -4.29 7.01
N GLU A 65 -9.18 -2.98 7.18
CA GLU A 65 -9.57 -2.03 6.14
C GLU A 65 -8.61 -2.10 4.94
N SER A 66 -7.35 -2.50 5.15
CA SER A 66 -6.37 -2.71 4.10
C SER A 66 -6.47 -4.08 3.42
N GLU A 67 -6.78 -5.16 4.15
CA GLU A 67 -6.93 -6.52 3.60
C GLU A 67 -8.12 -6.67 2.63
N GLY A 68 -9.13 -5.83 2.74
CA GLY A 68 -10.31 -5.85 1.84
C GLY A 68 -10.26 -4.83 0.71
N LYS A 69 -9.34 -3.89 0.76
CA LYS A 69 -9.16 -2.86 -0.27
C LYS A 69 -7.82 -3.08 -0.94
N MET A 70 -7.87 -3.51 -2.18
CA MET A 70 -6.71 -3.44 -3.06
C MET A 70 -6.06 -2.07 -2.90
N ASN A 71 -4.76 -2.02 -2.55
CA ASN A 71 -4.11 -0.74 -2.35
C ASN A 71 -4.12 0.09 -3.65
N LEU A 72 -4.03 1.40 -3.53
CA LEU A 72 -4.15 2.29 -4.69
C LEU A 72 -3.14 1.95 -5.80
N THR A 73 -1.93 1.56 -5.43
CA THR A 73 -0.90 1.14 -6.39
C THR A 73 -1.35 -0.08 -7.19
N GLU A 74 -1.86 -1.12 -6.53
CA GLU A 74 -2.40 -2.31 -7.19
C GLU A 74 -3.55 -1.98 -8.13
N GLN A 75 -4.48 -1.12 -7.69
CA GLN A 75 -5.60 -0.66 -8.51
C GLN A 75 -5.12 0.03 -9.79
N ILE A 76 -4.12 0.91 -9.68
CA ILE A 76 -3.56 1.61 -10.83
C ILE A 76 -2.88 0.62 -11.79
N PHE A 77 -2.08 -0.32 -11.26
CA PHE A 77 -1.42 -1.34 -12.09
C PHE A 77 -2.43 -2.23 -12.81
N LEU A 78 -3.48 -2.69 -12.14
CA LEU A 78 -4.56 -3.47 -12.75
C LEU A 78 -5.29 -2.70 -13.85
N THR A 79 -5.66 -1.45 -13.61
CA THR A 79 -6.33 -0.61 -14.63
C THR A 79 -5.45 -0.36 -15.85
N CYS A 80 -4.15 -0.52 -15.70
CA CYS A 80 -3.18 -0.50 -16.81
C CYS A 80 -3.03 -1.86 -17.52
N GLY A 81 -3.72 -2.90 -17.05
CA GLY A 81 -3.63 -4.25 -17.61
C GLY A 81 -2.38 -5.02 -17.20
N ALA A 82 -1.71 -4.62 -16.14
CA ALA A 82 -0.56 -5.34 -15.61
C ALA A 82 -1.00 -6.63 -14.89
N ASP A 83 -0.22 -7.70 -15.05
CA ASP A 83 -0.39 -8.91 -14.24
C ASP A 83 0.24 -8.68 -12.85
N ILE A 84 -0.60 -8.32 -11.87
CA ILE A 84 -0.18 -8.06 -10.49
C ILE A 84 0.26 -9.32 -9.73
N THR A 85 0.03 -10.52 -10.28
CA THR A 85 0.50 -11.77 -9.68
C THR A 85 1.94 -12.10 -10.05
N SER A 86 2.46 -11.48 -11.11
CA SER A 86 3.86 -11.62 -11.53
C SER A 86 4.82 -11.10 -10.46
N GLY A 87 5.81 -11.90 -10.08
CA GLY A 87 6.83 -11.50 -9.11
C GLY A 87 7.63 -10.26 -9.53
N PHE A 88 7.78 -10.01 -10.83
CA PHE A 88 8.37 -8.77 -11.35
C PHE A 88 7.46 -7.58 -11.06
N THR A 89 6.18 -7.68 -11.40
CA THR A 89 5.20 -6.61 -11.18
C THR A 89 5.04 -6.29 -9.69
N GLN A 90 5.01 -7.30 -8.82
CA GLN A 90 4.95 -7.10 -7.37
C GLN A 90 6.14 -6.29 -6.83
N LYS A 91 7.36 -6.60 -7.27
CA LYS A 91 8.55 -5.82 -6.89
C LYS A 91 8.51 -4.39 -7.44
N VAL A 92 8.02 -4.21 -8.66
CA VAL A 92 7.83 -2.86 -9.23
C VAL A 92 6.78 -2.08 -8.43
N MET A 93 5.65 -2.69 -8.06
CA MET A 93 4.62 -2.07 -7.22
C MET A 93 5.16 -1.66 -5.86
N ALA A 94 5.95 -2.51 -5.20
CA ALA A 94 6.60 -2.18 -3.93
C ALA A 94 7.50 -0.94 -4.10
N TYR A 95 8.35 -0.90 -5.13
CA TYR A 95 9.18 0.26 -5.43
C TYR A 95 8.36 1.54 -5.64
N PHE A 96 7.25 1.47 -6.38
CA PHE A 96 6.37 2.61 -6.63
C PHE A 96 5.65 3.11 -5.37
N SER A 97 5.37 2.23 -4.41
CA SER A 97 4.75 2.58 -3.14
C SER A 97 5.73 3.25 -2.16
N GLU A 98 7.00 2.90 -2.23
CA GLU A 98 8.04 3.35 -1.29
C GLU A 98 8.77 4.62 -1.76
N HIS A 99 8.73 4.93 -3.06
CA HIS A 99 9.50 6.03 -3.65
C HIS A 99 8.61 7.08 -4.31
N THR A 100 8.86 8.34 -3.98
CA THR A 100 8.21 9.50 -4.63
C THR A 100 8.86 9.88 -5.95
N GLU A 101 10.19 9.74 -6.03
CA GLU A 101 10.96 9.97 -7.25
C GLU A 101 11.10 8.66 -8.04
N LEU A 102 10.28 8.53 -9.08
CA LEU A 102 10.24 7.35 -9.93
C LEU A 102 11.05 7.59 -11.21
N ASN A 103 12.27 7.11 -11.26
CA ASN A 103 13.11 7.22 -12.45
C ASN A 103 13.71 5.88 -12.86
N LEU A 104 13.98 5.74 -14.16
CA LEU A 104 14.43 4.48 -14.75
C LEU A 104 15.82 4.06 -14.26
N LYS A 105 16.67 5.02 -13.89
CA LYS A 105 18.03 4.72 -13.43
C LYS A 105 17.96 4.02 -12.08
N ASP A 106 17.31 4.61 -11.11
CA ASP A 106 17.30 4.13 -9.73
C ASP A 106 16.59 2.78 -9.61
N ILE A 107 15.41 2.62 -10.26
CA ILE A 107 14.73 1.33 -10.25
C ILE A 107 15.53 0.23 -10.97
N SER A 108 16.23 0.53 -12.06
CA SER A 108 17.04 -0.47 -12.74
C SER A 108 18.24 -0.92 -11.89
N GLU A 109 18.83 -0.01 -11.11
CA GLU A 109 19.90 -0.31 -10.14
C GLU A 109 19.36 -1.19 -8.99
N GLU A 110 18.18 -0.90 -8.46
CA GLU A 110 17.50 -1.71 -7.44
C GLU A 110 17.26 -3.15 -7.91
N PHE A 111 16.92 -3.32 -9.19
CA PHE A 111 16.72 -4.65 -9.81
C PHE A 111 18.04 -5.30 -10.29
N MET A 112 19.19 -4.66 -10.09
CA MET A 112 20.50 -5.10 -10.59
C MET A 112 20.50 -5.35 -12.10
N LEU A 113 19.77 -4.54 -12.86
CA LEU A 113 19.63 -4.64 -14.31
C LEU A 113 20.15 -3.37 -15.00
N SER A 114 20.56 -3.50 -16.26
CA SER A 114 20.81 -2.31 -17.08
C SER A 114 19.49 -1.59 -17.39
N ARG A 115 19.53 -0.28 -17.59
CA ARG A 115 18.34 0.53 -17.94
C ARG A 115 17.61 0.01 -19.19
N ASP A 116 18.38 -0.37 -20.21
CA ASP A 116 17.81 -0.88 -21.46
C ASP A 116 17.09 -2.21 -21.26
N TYR A 117 17.69 -3.10 -20.48
CA TYR A 117 17.09 -4.40 -20.20
C TYR A 117 15.85 -4.25 -19.30
N PHE A 118 15.95 -3.46 -18.23
CA PHE A 118 14.82 -3.19 -17.37
C PHE A 118 13.67 -2.54 -18.16
N GLY A 119 13.94 -1.53 -18.99
CA GLY A 119 12.93 -0.86 -19.81
C GLY A 119 12.20 -1.80 -20.77
N LYS A 120 12.93 -2.75 -21.39
CA LYS A 120 12.33 -3.79 -22.25
C LYS A 120 11.47 -4.76 -21.45
N LEU A 121 11.97 -5.22 -20.29
CA LEU A 121 11.26 -6.13 -19.41
C LEU A 121 9.99 -5.47 -18.84
N PHE A 122 10.11 -4.21 -18.39
CA PHE A 122 8.97 -3.42 -17.93
C PHE A 122 7.88 -3.31 -19.00
N LYS A 123 8.27 -2.95 -20.24
CA LYS A 123 7.32 -2.86 -21.34
C LYS A 123 6.67 -4.20 -21.67
N LEU A 124 7.42 -5.30 -21.56
CA LEU A 124 6.89 -6.66 -21.81
C LEU A 124 5.86 -7.06 -20.74
N GLN A 125 6.13 -6.74 -19.46
CA GLN A 125 5.31 -7.20 -18.33
C GLN A 125 4.12 -6.27 -18.03
N ILE A 126 4.29 -4.95 -18.24
CA ILE A 126 3.29 -3.93 -17.86
C ILE A 126 2.62 -3.32 -19.10
N ASN A 127 3.14 -3.63 -20.29
CA ASN A 127 2.63 -3.15 -21.58
C ASN A 127 2.68 -1.61 -21.79
N TYR A 128 3.51 -0.92 -21.00
CA TYR A 128 3.76 0.51 -21.10
C TYR A 128 5.25 0.80 -21.14
N ASN A 129 5.63 1.89 -21.82
CA ASN A 129 6.94 2.49 -21.60
C ASN A 129 7.03 3.03 -20.16
N PHE A 130 8.17 2.86 -19.49
CA PHE A 130 8.35 3.24 -18.07
C PHE A 130 7.94 4.68 -17.81
N ASN A 131 8.43 5.66 -18.56
CA ASN A 131 8.12 7.07 -18.33
C ASN A 131 6.62 7.39 -18.56
N GLN A 132 6.01 6.76 -19.55
CA GLN A 132 4.57 6.90 -19.79
C GLN A 132 3.75 6.30 -18.64
N PHE A 133 4.20 5.17 -18.10
CA PHE A 133 3.55 4.55 -16.96
C PHE A 133 3.71 5.40 -15.69
N VAL A 134 4.90 5.92 -15.42
CA VAL A 134 5.15 6.83 -14.27
C VAL A 134 4.22 8.05 -14.35
N LEU A 135 4.08 8.67 -15.52
CA LEU A 135 3.16 9.79 -15.68
C LEU A 135 1.72 9.36 -15.36
N LYS A 136 1.25 8.27 -15.95
CA LYS A 136 -0.10 7.74 -15.71
C LYS A 136 -0.31 7.42 -14.24
N TYR A 137 0.62 6.71 -13.61
CA TYR A 137 0.58 6.37 -12.19
C TYR A 137 0.44 7.63 -11.31
N LYS A 138 1.29 8.63 -11.52
CA LYS A 138 1.24 9.90 -10.76
C LYS A 138 -0.07 10.66 -10.99
N MET A 139 -0.63 10.65 -12.18
CA MET A 139 -1.91 11.31 -12.48
C MET A 139 -3.10 10.60 -11.85
N GLU A 140 -3.14 9.28 -11.88
CA GLU A 140 -4.18 8.50 -11.18
C GLU A 140 -4.08 8.65 -9.66
N TYR A 141 -2.84 8.68 -9.13
CA TYR A 141 -2.63 8.94 -7.72
C TYR A 141 -3.08 10.36 -7.31
N ALA A 142 -2.81 11.37 -8.17
CA ALA A 142 -3.31 12.72 -7.97
C ALA A 142 -4.84 12.80 -7.96
N ARG A 143 -5.50 12.10 -8.89
CA ARG A 143 -6.97 12.01 -8.93
C ARG A 143 -7.54 11.44 -7.63
N TYR A 144 -6.93 10.39 -7.12
CA TYR A 144 -7.31 9.79 -5.84
C TYR A 144 -7.14 10.80 -4.68
N LEU A 145 -5.97 11.43 -4.54
CA LEU A 145 -5.73 12.42 -3.48
C LEU A 145 -6.69 13.61 -3.56
N LEU A 146 -6.98 14.10 -4.77
CA LEU A 146 -7.95 15.18 -4.98
C LEU A 146 -9.37 14.79 -4.57
N SER A 147 -9.74 13.51 -4.68
CA SER A 147 -11.08 12.99 -4.36
C SER A 147 -11.24 12.54 -2.92
N GLN A 148 -10.17 12.11 -2.26
CA GLN A 148 -10.23 11.48 -0.94
C GLN A 148 -9.65 12.35 0.17
N THR A 149 -9.00 13.46 -0.15
CA THR A 149 -8.35 14.32 0.84
C THR A 149 -8.61 15.80 0.57
N ASP A 150 -8.49 16.60 1.64
CA ASP A 150 -8.53 18.07 1.55
C ASP A 150 -7.13 18.68 1.32
N SER A 151 -6.12 17.86 1.02
CA SER A 151 -4.75 18.32 0.79
C SER A 151 -4.69 19.42 -0.26
N LEU A 152 -3.87 20.42 -0.04
CA LEU A 152 -3.71 21.53 -0.99
C LEU A 152 -3.02 21.05 -2.29
N ILE A 153 -3.32 21.69 -3.40
CA ILE A 153 -2.80 21.27 -4.72
C ILE A 153 -1.26 21.25 -4.75
N TYR A 154 -0.62 22.19 -4.06
CA TYR A 154 0.83 22.21 -3.97
C TYR A 154 1.38 21.03 -3.13
N GLU A 155 0.68 20.63 -2.06
CA GLU A 155 1.06 19.47 -1.24
C GLU A 155 0.96 18.18 -2.04
N ILE A 156 -0.09 18.03 -2.85
CA ILE A 156 -0.23 16.89 -3.77
C ILE A 156 0.89 16.91 -4.81
N SER A 157 1.19 18.07 -5.39
CA SER A 157 2.30 18.23 -6.34
C SER A 157 3.63 17.77 -5.75
N ASP A 158 3.95 18.24 -4.53
CA ASP A 158 5.19 17.92 -3.82
C ASP A 158 5.24 16.43 -3.44
N SER A 159 4.14 15.86 -2.94
CA SER A 159 4.06 14.43 -2.59
C SER A 159 4.28 13.49 -3.78
N LEU A 160 3.98 13.96 -4.99
CA LEU A 160 4.22 13.24 -6.24
C LEU A 160 5.60 13.54 -6.86
N GLY A 161 6.45 14.31 -6.17
CA GLY A 161 7.81 14.62 -6.60
C GLY A 161 7.90 15.60 -7.76
N TYR A 162 6.93 16.50 -7.93
CA TYR A 162 7.00 17.58 -8.91
C TYR A 162 7.70 18.81 -8.32
N LYS A 163 8.65 19.37 -9.06
CA LYS A 163 9.44 20.54 -8.63
C LYS A 163 8.61 21.83 -8.56
N THR A 164 7.53 21.92 -9.32
CA THR A 164 6.64 23.11 -9.34
C THR A 164 5.20 22.69 -9.53
N THR A 165 4.31 23.33 -8.81
CA THR A 165 2.85 23.13 -8.90
C THR A 165 2.31 23.49 -10.29
N ASP A 166 2.91 24.47 -10.96
CA ASP A 166 2.50 24.87 -12.32
C ASP A 166 2.75 23.75 -13.33
N TYR A 167 3.91 23.09 -13.26
CA TYR A 167 4.21 21.97 -14.13
C TYR A 167 3.30 20.77 -13.88
N PHE A 168 3.05 20.46 -12.61
CA PHE A 168 2.05 19.43 -12.22
C PHE A 168 0.67 19.78 -12.78
N THR A 169 0.19 21.01 -12.57
CA THR A 169 -1.13 21.47 -13.03
C THR A 169 -1.28 21.35 -14.54
N LYS A 170 -0.22 21.69 -15.28
CA LYS A 170 -0.20 21.53 -16.75
C LYS A 170 -0.34 20.07 -17.16
N LEU A 171 0.48 19.19 -16.58
CA LEU A 171 0.43 17.75 -16.89
C LEU A 171 -0.90 17.12 -16.50
N PHE A 172 -1.44 17.48 -15.34
CA PHE A 172 -2.73 16.99 -14.89
C PHE A 172 -3.86 17.41 -15.84
N LYS A 173 -3.85 18.68 -16.30
CA LYS A 173 -4.81 19.18 -17.29
C LYS A 173 -4.65 18.47 -18.65
N GLU A 174 -3.43 18.23 -19.10
CA GLU A 174 -3.17 17.49 -20.34
C GLU A 174 -3.69 16.06 -20.25
N TYR A 175 -3.60 15.44 -19.06
CA TYR A 175 -4.04 14.06 -18.83
C TYR A 175 -5.56 13.92 -18.63
N THR A 176 -6.19 14.82 -17.87
CA THR A 176 -7.60 14.71 -17.45
C THR A 176 -8.54 15.62 -18.25
N GLY A 177 -8.02 16.63 -18.94
CA GLY A 177 -8.79 17.66 -19.63
C GLY A 177 -9.10 18.91 -18.77
N GLU A 178 -8.90 18.85 -17.46
CA GLU A 178 -9.21 19.94 -16.52
C GLU A 178 -8.10 20.14 -15.48
N THR A 179 -8.03 21.31 -14.88
CA THR A 179 -7.05 21.59 -13.83
C THR A 179 -7.38 20.82 -12.55
N PRO A 180 -6.40 20.58 -11.65
CA PRO A 180 -6.65 19.93 -10.35
C PRO A 180 -7.76 20.63 -9.53
N ALA A 181 -7.80 21.97 -9.57
CA ALA A 181 -8.82 22.75 -8.86
C ALA A 181 -10.23 22.56 -9.46
N GLN A 182 -10.33 22.52 -10.78
CA GLN A 182 -11.59 22.23 -11.48
C GLN A 182 -12.04 20.80 -11.21
N TYR A 183 -11.12 19.84 -11.29
CA TYR A 183 -11.38 18.43 -11.02
C TYR A 183 -11.96 18.24 -9.61
N ARG A 184 -11.30 18.81 -8.58
CA ARG A 184 -11.80 18.73 -7.19
C ARG A 184 -13.21 19.31 -7.05
N LYS A 185 -13.46 20.48 -7.65
CA LYS A 185 -14.79 21.13 -7.60
C LYS A 185 -15.89 20.29 -8.26
N ASN A 186 -15.56 19.52 -9.29
CA ASN A 186 -16.54 18.74 -10.04
C ASN A 186 -16.89 17.40 -9.37
N ILE A 187 -16.05 16.91 -8.46
CA ILE A 187 -16.27 15.65 -7.71
C ILE A 187 -16.76 15.87 -6.27
N SER A 188 -16.74 17.10 -5.76
CA SER A 188 -17.29 17.51 -4.44
C SER A 188 -18.76 17.80 -4.56
#